data_575cbad870423f36413c1fb52f6565f3
#
_entry.id   575cbad870423f36413c1fb52f6565f3
#
_cell.length_a   1.000
_cell.length_b   1.000
_cell.length_c   1.000
_cell.angle_alpha   90.00
_cell.angle_beta   90.00
_cell.angle_gamma   90.00
#
_symmetry.space_group_name_H-M   'P 1'
#
loop_
_entity.id
_entity.type
_entity.pdbx_description
1 polymer ?
#
loop_
_entity_poly.entity_id
_entity_poly.type
_entity_poly.pdbx_seq_one_letter_code
_entity_poly.pdbx_strand_id
1 'polypeptide(L)'
;GVSSAASDVYKRQILFHAAAGGVGSFACQWAKALGVKLIGTVSSAKKAEYAKQQGAWATIDYSHENVAQRVLELTEGKKCPVVYDGVGKDTWETSLDCVAPRGLLVSFGNASGAVTGVNLGILSQKGSLYVTRPTLAGYANTADNLQKMADELFGMIAKGKLSVEIAQRYPLSEAATAQTLLSDRKTTGSTILVP
;
A
#
# COMPACT_ATOMS: atom_id res chain seq x y z
N GLY A 1 -32.47 -1.75 9.78
CA GLY A 1 -31.46 -2.27 10.69
C GLY A 1 -30.32 -1.31 10.78
N VAL A 2 -30.11 -0.74 11.93
CA VAL A 2 -28.93 0.08 12.23
C VAL A 2 -27.75 -0.88 12.27
N SER A 3 -27.16 -1.19 11.11
CA SER A 3 -25.83 -1.76 11.06
C SER A 3 -24.92 -0.66 11.58
N SER A 4 -24.58 -0.77 12.83
CA SER A 4 -23.85 0.24 13.55
C SER A 4 -22.54 0.56 12.85
N ALA A 5 -22.25 1.85 12.71
CA ALA A 5 -20.93 2.37 12.30
C ALA A 5 -19.78 1.70 13.09
N ALA A 6 -20.04 1.19 14.30
CA ALA A 6 -19.09 0.42 15.10
C ALA A 6 -18.73 -0.94 14.47
N SER A 7 -19.65 -1.66 13.80
CA SER A 7 -19.32 -2.91 13.11
C SER A 7 -18.53 -2.67 11.82
N ASP A 8 -18.64 -1.49 11.21
CA ASP A 8 -17.86 -1.11 10.02
C ASP A 8 -16.42 -0.72 10.34
N VAL A 9 -16.12 -0.24 11.52
CA VAL A 9 -14.74 0.08 11.94
C VAL A 9 -13.90 -1.19 12.05
N TYR A 10 -14.47 -2.32 12.48
CA TYR A 10 -13.76 -3.62 12.51
C TYR A 10 -13.56 -4.22 11.11
N LYS A 11 -14.32 -3.79 10.10
CA LYS A 11 -14.17 -4.24 8.71
C LYS A 11 -13.10 -3.49 7.93
N ARG A 12 -12.47 -2.47 8.53
CA ARG A 12 -11.50 -1.61 7.84
C ARG A 12 -10.06 -1.99 8.15
N GLN A 13 -9.70 -3.25 7.93
CA GLN A 13 -8.32 -3.67 7.90
C GLN A 13 -7.89 -3.81 6.43
N ILE A 14 -6.76 -3.24 6.08
CA ILE A 14 -6.17 -3.35 4.74
C ILE A 14 -4.73 -3.82 4.84
N LEU A 15 -4.27 -4.54 3.81
CA LEU A 15 -2.86 -4.81 3.62
C LEU A 15 -2.31 -3.87 2.55
N PHE A 16 -1.13 -3.32 2.80
CA PHE A 16 -0.42 -2.46 1.84
C PHE A 16 1.04 -2.91 1.72
N HIS A 17 1.45 -3.33 0.53
CA HIS A 17 2.82 -3.73 0.28
C HIS A 17 3.76 -2.53 0.16
N ALA A 18 5.02 -2.71 0.59
CA ALA A 18 6.05 -1.66 0.60
C ALA A 18 5.64 -0.39 1.38
N ALA A 19 5.12 -0.57 2.58
CA ALA A 19 4.56 0.50 3.41
C ALA A 19 5.56 1.61 3.81
N ALA A 20 6.87 1.33 3.75
CA ALA A 20 7.92 2.31 4.04
C ALA A 20 8.40 3.09 2.79
N GLY A 21 7.83 2.86 1.62
CA GLY A 21 8.12 3.62 0.40
C GLY A 21 7.36 4.95 0.34
N GLY A 22 7.63 5.75 -0.69
CA GLY A 22 6.99 7.06 -0.87
C GLY A 22 5.46 6.99 -0.86
N VAL A 23 4.86 6.13 -1.69
CA VAL A 23 3.39 5.93 -1.71
C VAL A 23 2.92 5.27 -0.42
N GLY A 24 3.67 4.29 0.12
CA GLY A 24 3.32 3.57 1.34
C GLY A 24 3.23 4.49 2.56
N SER A 25 4.15 5.46 2.70
CA SER A 25 4.11 6.42 3.80
C SER A 25 2.86 7.31 3.76
N PHE A 26 2.43 7.75 2.57
CA PHE A 26 1.16 8.44 2.41
C PHE A 26 -0.03 7.55 2.73
N ALA A 27 -0.03 6.29 2.25
CA ALA A 27 -1.10 5.34 2.54
C ALA A 27 -1.25 5.10 4.05
N CYS A 28 -0.15 4.97 4.79
CA CYS A 28 -0.15 4.82 6.25
C CYS A 28 -0.80 6.02 6.95
N GLN A 29 -0.40 7.24 6.59
CA GLN A 29 -0.95 8.47 7.15
C GLN A 29 -2.43 8.62 6.81
N TRP A 30 -2.80 8.36 5.55
CA TRP A 30 -4.19 8.48 5.10
C TRP A 30 -5.09 7.46 5.79
N ALA A 31 -4.66 6.19 5.88
CA ALA A 31 -5.39 5.16 6.60
C ALA A 31 -5.60 5.55 8.06
N LYS A 32 -4.57 6.06 8.74
CA LYS A 32 -4.67 6.58 10.11
C LYS A 32 -5.69 7.71 10.23
N ALA A 33 -5.67 8.67 9.30
CA ALA A 33 -6.60 9.79 9.29
C ALA A 33 -8.07 9.36 9.08
N LEU A 34 -8.30 8.26 8.36
CA LEU A 34 -9.61 7.66 8.11
C LEU A 34 -10.03 6.63 9.17
N GLY A 35 -9.20 6.35 10.18
CA GLY A 35 -9.46 5.30 11.17
C GLY A 35 -9.38 3.88 10.60
N VAL A 36 -8.64 3.69 9.51
CA VAL A 36 -8.40 2.39 8.87
C VAL A 36 -7.15 1.74 9.46
N LYS A 37 -7.22 0.47 9.82
CA LYS A 37 -6.08 -0.32 10.30
C LYS A 37 -5.26 -0.82 9.12
N LEU A 38 -4.20 -0.11 8.75
CA LEU A 38 -3.29 -0.53 7.70
C LEU A 38 -2.22 -1.47 8.26
N ILE A 39 -2.14 -2.68 7.72
CA ILE A 39 -1.05 -3.63 7.91
C ILE A 39 -0.05 -3.41 6.78
N GLY A 40 1.17 -3.01 7.11
CA GLY A 40 2.20 -2.69 6.12
C GLY A 40 3.25 -3.79 5.98
N THR A 41 3.59 -4.23 4.76
CA THR A 41 4.76 -5.10 4.59
C THR A 41 6.02 -4.28 4.38
N VAL A 42 7.10 -4.73 4.98
CA VAL A 42 8.41 -4.07 4.97
C VAL A 42 9.54 -5.11 4.86
N SER A 43 10.77 -4.66 4.61
CA SER A 43 11.94 -5.54 4.42
C SER A 43 12.97 -5.44 5.56
N SER A 44 12.67 -4.75 6.64
CA SER A 44 13.58 -4.65 7.79
C SER A 44 12.88 -4.01 9.00
N ALA A 45 13.45 -4.22 10.19
CA ALA A 45 12.98 -3.60 11.43
C ALA A 45 13.00 -2.06 11.36
N LYS A 46 14.04 -1.46 10.74
CA LYS A 46 14.11 0.00 10.53
C LYS A 46 12.92 0.52 9.71
N LYS A 47 12.56 -0.19 8.65
CA LYS A 47 11.40 0.16 7.82
C LYS A 47 10.07 -0.09 8.53
N ALA A 48 10.02 -1.10 9.40
CA ALA A 48 8.85 -1.35 10.23
C ALA A 48 8.58 -0.18 11.18
N GLU A 49 9.64 0.29 11.84
CA GLU A 49 9.56 1.45 12.72
C GLU A 49 9.11 2.71 11.97
N TYR A 50 9.73 2.98 10.81
CA TYR A 50 9.33 4.09 9.96
C TYR A 50 7.85 4.02 9.55
N ALA A 51 7.38 2.88 9.06
CA ALA A 51 5.98 2.72 8.65
C ALA A 51 5.01 2.93 9.83
N LYS A 52 5.35 2.48 11.04
CA LYS A 52 4.57 2.72 12.26
C LYS A 52 4.52 4.21 12.62
N GLN A 53 5.64 4.92 12.53
CA GLN A 53 5.70 6.37 12.73
C GLN A 53 4.81 7.11 11.73
N GLN A 54 4.74 6.64 10.48
CA GLN A 54 3.84 7.16 9.46
C GLN A 54 2.37 6.78 9.70
N GLY A 55 2.05 5.91 10.64
CA GLY A 55 0.68 5.59 11.01
C GLY A 55 0.19 4.19 10.65
N ALA A 56 1.07 3.30 10.18
CA ALA A 56 0.70 1.89 10.03
C ALA A 56 0.26 1.32 11.39
N TRP A 57 -0.88 0.62 11.40
CA TRP A 57 -1.39 -0.03 12.59
C TRP A 57 -0.54 -1.23 13.02
N ALA A 58 -0.07 -1.99 12.04
CA ALA A 58 0.86 -3.10 12.23
C ALA A 58 1.81 -3.20 11.04
N THR A 59 2.94 -3.86 11.24
CA THR A 59 3.93 -4.13 10.18
C THR A 59 4.31 -5.59 10.18
N ILE A 60 4.63 -6.12 8.99
CA ILE A 60 5.11 -7.48 8.77
C ILE A 60 6.44 -7.38 8.03
N ASP A 61 7.51 -7.88 8.63
CA ASP A 61 8.82 -7.97 7.97
C ASP A 61 8.88 -9.25 7.16
N TYR A 62 8.65 -9.14 5.86
CA TYR A 62 8.61 -10.30 4.95
C TYR A 62 9.97 -11.00 4.77
N SER A 63 11.07 -10.42 5.30
CA SER A 63 12.39 -11.06 5.31
C SER A 63 12.47 -12.18 6.35
N HIS A 64 11.61 -12.13 7.36
CA HIS A 64 11.63 -13.03 8.53
C HIS A 64 10.28 -13.67 8.83
N GLU A 65 9.19 -13.13 8.28
CA GLU A 65 7.82 -13.54 8.60
C GLU A 65 7.08 -14.01 7.35
N ASN A 66 6.22 -15.02 7.49
CA ASN A 66 5.26 -15.37 6.45
C ASN A 66 4.10 -14.38 6.47
N VAL A 67 3.99 -13.59 5.41
CA VAL A 67 3.01 -12.48 5.34
C VAL A 67 1.57 -12.98 5.47
N ALA A 68 1.19 -14.06 4.77
CA ALA A 68 -0.17 -14.58 4.81
C ALA A 68 -0.55 -15.10 6.21
N GLN A 69 0.37 -15.80 6.86
CA GLN A 69 0.18 -16.29 8.23
C GLN A 69 0.02 -15.13 9.22
N ARG A 70 0.89 -14.10 9.11
CA ARG A 70 0.82 -12.94 9.98
C ARG A 70 -0.46 -12.11 9.77
N VAL A 71 -0.92 -12.02 8.53
CA VAL A 71 -2.22 -11.39 8.24
C VAL A 71 -3.36 -12.15 8.92
N LEU A 72 -3.38 -13.48 8.86
CA LEU A 72 -4.39 -14.29 9.57
C LEU A 72 -4.37 -14.03 11.08
N GLU A 73 -3.20 -13.99 11.69
CA GLU A 73 -3.05 -13.70 13.13
C GLU A 73 -3.56 -12.28 13.49
N LEU A 74 -3.13 -11.27 12.74
CA LEU A 74 -3.50 -9.87 12.97
C LEU A 74 -5.00 -9.58 12.71
N THR A 75 -5.63 -10.39 11.88
CA THR A 75 -7.04 -10.25 11.51
C THR A 75 -7.96 -11.29 12.16
N GLU A 76 -7.47 -12.06 13.11
CA GLU A 76 -8.24 -13.12 13.78
C GLU A 76 -8.85 -14.12 12.76
N GLY A 77 -8.07 -14.49 11.76
CA GLY A 77 -8.46 -15.41 10.70
C GLY A 77 -9.33 -14.81 9.58
N LYS A 78 -9.71 -13.53 9.66
CA LYS A 78 -10.67 -12.91 8.72
C LYS A 78 -10.04 -12.43 7.42
N LYS A 79 -8.70 -12.30 7.37
CA LYS A 79 -7.95 -11.68 6.26
C LYS A 79 -8.33 -10.21 6.02
N CYS A 80 -7.79 -9.60 4.95
CA CYS A 80 -8.05 -8.21 4.61
C CYS A 80 -9.13 -8.09 3.53
N PRO A 81 -10.17 -7.27 3.71
CA PRO A 81 -11.16 -7.03 2.65
C PRO A 81 -10.54 -6.36 1.42
N VAL A 82 -9.45 -5.60 1.61
CA VAL A 82 -8.71 -4.97 0.51
C VAL A 82 -7.21 -5.16 0.73
N VAL A 83 -6.51 -5.55 -0.34
CA VAL A 83 -5.05 -5.64 -0.41
C VAL A 83 -4.55 -4.72 -1.52
N TYR A 84 -3.61 -3.85 -1.21
CA TYR A 84 -2.96 -2.94 -2.17
C TYR A 84 -1.56 -3.46 -2.51
N ASP A 85 -1.35 -3.76 -3.77
CA ASP A 85 -0.10 -4.34 -4.27
C ASP A 85 0.52 -3.48 -5.39
N GLY A 86 1.60 -2.78 -5.05
CA GLY A 86 2.44 -2.04 -5.99
C GLY A 86 3.70 -2.81 -6.43
N VAL A 87 3.93 -4.01 -5.87
CA VAL A 87 5.13 -4.82 -6.11
C VAL A 87 4.95 -5.71 -7.34
N GLY A 88 3.85 -6.44 -7.42
CA GLY A 88 3.47 -7.21 -8.60
C GLY A 88 3.93 -8.66 -8.56
N LYS A 89 4.80 -9.08 -9.50
CA LYS A 89 5.17 -10.49 -9.72
C LYS A 89 5.53 -11.25 -8.44
N ASP A 90 6.39 -10.68 -7.60
CA ASP A 90 6.91 -11.36 -6.41
C ASP A 90 5.87 -11.49 -5.28
N THR A 91 4.82 -10.66 -5.28
CA THR A 91 3.82 -10.60 -4.21
C THR A 91 2.45 -11.12 -4.60
N TRP A 92 2.23 -11.42 -5.88
CA TRP A 92 0.91 -11.79 -6.43
C TRP A 92 0.21 -12.90 -5.63
N GLU A 93 0.88 -14.05 -5.46
CA GLU A 93 0.30 -15.20 -4.74
C GLU A 93 0.02 -14.85 -3.27
N THR A 94 1.00 -14.24 -2.61
CA THR A 94 0.87 -13.80 -1.22
C THR A 94 -0.27 -12.79 -1.04
N SER A 95 -0.40 -11.86 -1.98
CA SER A 95 -1.50 -10.88 -1.98
C SER A 95 -2.86 -11.57 -2.04
N LEU A 96 -3.04 -12.55 -2.96
CA LEU A 96 -4.27 -13.31 -3.05
C LEU A 96 -4.57 -14.09 -1.75
N ASP A 97 -3.53 -14.63 -1.09
CA ASP A 97 -3.68 -15.35 0.18
C ASP A 97 -4.11 -14.45 1.34
N CYS A 98 -3.82 -13.16 1.24
CA CYS A 98 -4.17 -12.17 2.25
C CYS A 98 -5.57 -11.56 2.06
N VAL A 99 -6.19 -11.70 0.88
CA VAL A 99 -7.53 -11.17 0.60
C VAL A 99 -8.60 -12.02 1.25
N ALA A 100 -9.54 -11.39 1.93
CA ALA A 100 -10.72 -12.04 2.49
C ALA A 100 -11.66 -12.58 1.38
N PRO A 101 -12.47 -13.60 1.63
CA PRO A 101 -13.45 -14.06 0.65
C PRO A 101 -14.30 -12.90 0.11
N ARG A 102 -14.45 -12.81 -1.21
CA ARG A 102 -15.11 -11.71 -1.94
C ARG A 102 -14.47 -10.34 -1.70
N GLY A 103 -13.21 -10.33 -1.26
CA GLY A 103 -12.40 -9.11 -1.11
C GLY A 103 -11.74 -8.68 -2.42
N LEU A 104 -11.05 -7.56 -2.37
CA LEU A 104 -10.46 -6.88 -3.52
C LEU A 104 -8.94 -6.85 -3.43
N LEU A 105 -8.27 -7.31 -4.48
CA LEU A 105 -6.86 -7.04 -4.72
C LEU A 105 -6.73 -5.86 -5.68
N VAL A 106 -6.11 -4.78 -5.22
CA VAL A 106 -5.76 -3.60 -6.03
C VAL A 106 -4.30 -3.72 -6.46
N SER A 107 -4.07 -4.23 -7.67
CA SER A 107 -2.72 -4.36 -8.25
C SER A 107 -2.38 -3.09 -9.00
N PHE A 108 -1.68 -2.15 -8.37
CA PHE A 108 -1.44 -0.81 -8.93
C PHE A 108 0.00 -0.56 -9.40
N GLY A 109 0.92 -1.53 -9.22
CA GLY A 109 2.33 -1.39 -9.59
C GLY A 109 2.96 -2.70 -10.07
N ASN A 110 4.19 -2.60 -10.60
CA ASN A 110 5.00 -3.71 -11.10
C ASN A 110 6.46 -3.56 -10.67
N ALA A 111 6.72 -3.15 -9.42
CA ALA A 111 8.10 -2.88 -8.96
C ALA A 111 9.03 -4.10 -9.06
N SER A 112 8.49 -5.32 -8.97
CA SER A 112 9.23 -6.59 -9.16
C SER A 112 8.99 -7.24 -10.53
N GLY A 113 8.21 -6.61 -11.39
CA GLY A 113 7.81 -7.12 -12.69
C GLY A 113 6.30 -7.29 -12.84
N ALA A 114 5.87 -7.45 -14.09
CA ALA A 114 4.46 -7.62 -14.41
C ALA A 114 3.93 -8.99 -13.96
N VAL A 115 2.70 -9.02 -13.50
CA VAL A 115 1.94 -10.26 -13.28
C VAL A 115 1.39 -10.73 -14.62
N THR A 116 1.78 -11.92 -15.07
CA THR A 116 1.39 -12.49 -16.36
C THR A 116 0.98 -13.95 -16.20
N GLY A 117 0.27 -14.50 -17.19
CA GLY A 117 -0.09 -15.92 -17.22
C GLY A 117 -1.09 -16.35 -16.14
N VAL A 118 -1.90 -15.44 -15.63
CA VAL A 118 -2.85 -15.73 -14.56
C VAL A 118 -4.01 -16.57 -15.07
N ASN A 119 -4.21 -17.75 -14.45
CA ASN A 119 -5.44 -18.51 -14.60
C ASN A 119 -6.51 -17.89 -13.67
N LEU A 120 -7.59 -17.37 -14.25
CA LEU A 120 -8.68 -16.74 -13.48
C LEU A 120 -9.34 -17.69 -12.47
N GLY A 121 -9.25 -19.02 -12.67
CA GLY A 121 -9.72 -20.01 -11.72
C GLY A 121 -9.13 -19.84 -10.31
N ILE A 122 -7.94 -19.26 -10.19
CA ILE A 122 -7.33 -18.96 -8.89
C ILE A 122 -8.20 -18.05 -8.03
N LEU A 123 -8.91 -17.10 -8.63
CA LEU A 123 -9.76 -16.17 -7.90
C LEU A 123 -10.95 -16.88 -7.26
N SER A 124 -11.53 -17.84 -7.96
CA SER A 124 -12.59 -18.71 -7.41
C SER A 124 -12.04 -19.54 -6.26
N GLN A 125 -10.91 -20.21 -6.45
CA GLN A 125 -10.27 -21.09 -5.46
C GLN A 125 -9.90 -20.36 -4.16
N LYS A 126 -9.43 -19.10 -4.27
CA LYS A 126 -9.02 -18.26 -3.14
C LYS A 126 -10.20 -17.56 -2.44
N GLY A 127 -11.45 -17.75 -2.89
CA GLY A 127 -12.63 -17.24 -2.21
C GLY A 127 -13.46 -16.24 -3.04
N SER A 128 -13.56 -16.44 -4.35
CA SER A 128 -14.32 -15.58 -5.27
C SER A 128 -13.87 -14.12 -5.22
N LEU A 129 -12.57 -13.91 -5.38
CA LEU A 129 -11.93 -12.62 -5.22
C LEU A 129 -12.20 -11.67 -6.38
N TYR A 130 -12.14 -10.37 -6.11
CA TYR A 130 -12.07 -9.32 -7.11
C TYR A 130 -10.63 -8.87 -7.31
N VAL A 131 -10.26 -8.55 -8.54
CA VAL A 131 -8.96 -7.95 -8.87
C VAL A 131 -9.19 -6.74 -9.76
N THR A 132 -8.51 -5.65 -9.46
CA THR A 132 -8.49 -4.45 -10.30
C THR A 132 -7.08 -3.99 -10.58
N ARG A 133 -6.88 -3.42 -11.76
CA ARG A 133 -5.62 -2.79 -12.17
C ARG A 133 -5.88 -1.31 -12.51
N PRO A 134 -5.94 -0.43 -11.50
CA PRO A 134 -6.19 0.98 -11.73
C PRO A 134 -5.00 1.69 -12.38
N THR A 135 -5.30 2.74 -13.14
CA THR A 135 -4.31 3.69 -13.64
C THR A 135 -4.73 5.11 -13.27
N LEU A 136 -3.78 5.99 -13.00
CA LEU A 136 -4.10 7.40 -12.71
C LEU A 136 -4.89 8.04 -13.86
N ALA A 137 -4.51 7.75 -15.11
CA ALA A 137 -5.21 8.26 -16.29
C ALA A 137 -6.70 7.84 -16.35
N GLY A 138 -7.04 6.65 -15.80
CA GLY A 138 -8.44 6.21 -15.74
C GLY A 138 -9.27 6.99 -14.72
N TYR A 139 -8.66 7.44 -13.63
CA TYR A 139 -9.33 8.20 -12.57
C TYR A 139 -9.29 9.71 -12.83
N ALA A 140 -8.14 10.23 -13.28
CA ALA A 140 -7.91 11.65 -13.57
C ALA A 140 -8.13 11.97 -15.07
N ASN A 141 -9.13 11.37 -15.69
CA ASN A 141 -9.40 11.42 -17.12
C ASN A 141 -10.01 12.74 -17.61
N THR A 142 -10.41 13.62 -16.72
CA THR A 142 -10.88 14.99 -17.01
C THR A 142 -10.20 15.98 -16.05
N ALA A 143 -10.15 17.25 -16.45
CA ALA A 143 -9.63 18.31 -15.59
C ALA A 143 -10.38 18.38 -14.24
N ASP A 144 -11.71 18.23 -14.26
CA ASP A 144 -12.53 18.23 -13.05
C ASP A 144 -12.20 17.06 -12.11
N ASN A 145 -11.99 15.86 -12.65
CA ASN A 145 -11.62 14.70 -11.82
C ASN A 145 -10.23 14.87 -11.23
N LEU A 146 -9.27 15.36 -12.03
CA LEU A 146 -7.93 15.68 -11.54
C LEU A 146 -7.98 16.73 -10.44
N GLN A 147 -8.76 17.80 -10.63
CA GLN A 147 -8.90 18.87 -9.65
C GLN A 147 -9.50 18.34 -8.33
N LYS A 148 -10.57 17.55 -8.38
CA LYS A 148 -11.18 16.94 -7.18
C LYS A 148 -10.18 16.08 -6.41
N MET A 149 -9.40 15.25 -7.10
CA MET A 149 -8.38 14.41 -6.48
C MET A 149 -7.25 15.25 -5.85
N ALA A 150 -6.84 16.32 -6.54
CA ALA A 150 -5.84 17.26 -6.03
C ALA A 150 -6.36 18.01 -4.79
N ASP A 151 -7.59 18.49 -4.82
CA ASP A 151 -8.22 19.21 -3.70
C ASP A 151 -8.35 18.32 -2.46
N GLU A 152 -8.69 17.04 -2.64
CA GLU A 152 -8.73 16.09 -1.54
C GLU A 152 -7.34 15.90 -0.93
N LEU A 153 -6.33 15.60 -1.76
CA LEU A 153 -4.96 15.37 -1.31
C LEU A 153 -4.38 16.61 -0.61
N PHE A 154 -4.43 17.78 -1.28
CA PHE A 154 -3.90 19.02 -0.72
C PHE A 154 -4.72 19.51 0.49
N GLY A 155 -6.02 19.25 0.50
CA GLY A 155 -6.87 19.49 1.66
C GLY A 155 -6.44 18.67 2.89
N MET A 156 -6.03 17.41 2.70
CA MET A 156 -5.50 16.58 3.79
C MET A 156 -4.14 17.10 4.29
N ILE A 157 -3.27 17.58 3.38
CA ILE A 157 -1.98 18.20 3.74
C ILE A 157 -2.21 19.50 4.50
N ALA A 158 -3.07 20.38 4.00
CA ALA A 158 -3.38 21.66 4.65
C ALA A 158 -3.97 21.50 6.06
N LYS A 159 -4.72 20.42 6.29
CA LYS A 159 -5.25 20.05 7.62
C LYS A 159 -4.24 19.34 8.53
N GLY A 160 -3.00 19.17 8.09
CA GLY A 160 -1.96 18.46 8.85
C GLY A 160 -2.24 16.95 9.02
N LYS A 161 -3.11 16.38 8.20
CA LYS A 161 -3.41 14.94 8.23
C LYS A 161 -2.41 14.12 7.43
N LEU A 162 -1.81 14.73 6.41
CA LEU A 162 -0.72 14.18 5.62
C LEU A 162 0.47 15.14 5.65
N SER A 163 1.66 14.60 5.69
CA SER A 163 2.91 15.35 5.56
C SER A 163 3.80 14.72 4.50
N VAL A 164 4.50 15.56 3.74
CA VAL A 164 5.48 15.11 2.76
C VAL A 164 6.83 15.06 3.44
N GLU A 165 7.33 13.86 3.72
CA GLU A 165 8.69 13.68 4.24
C GLU A 165 9.63 13.42 3.07
N ILE A 166 10.59 14.32 2.89
CA ILE A 166 11.67 14.15 1.92
C ILE A 166 12.83 13.52 2.67
N ALA A 167 12.91 12.19 2.59
CA ALA A 167 13.87 11.41 3.36
C ALA A 167 15.30 11.46 2.76
N GLN A 168 15.42 11.64 1.45
CA GLN A 168 16.71 11.74 0.76
C GLN A 168 16.71 12.87 -0.27
N ARG A 169 17.86 13.57 -0.37
CA ARG A 169 18.12 14.61 -1.37
C ARG A 169 19.43 14.30 -2.06
N TYR A 170 19.44 14.30 -3.38
CA TYR A 170 20.63 14.13 -4.20
C TYR A 170 20.73 15.27 -5.20
N PRO A 171 21.94 15.71 -5.55
CA PRO A 171 22.14 16.58 -6.72
C PRO A 171 21.61 15.87 -7.98
N LEU A 172 21.09 16.62 -8.95
CA LEU A 172 20.61 16.05 -10.21
C LEU A 172 21.70 15.22 -10.92
N SER A 173 22.98 15.62 -10.79
CA SER A 173 24.14 14.87 -11.31
C SER A 173 24.30 13.47 -10.71
N GLU A 174 23.70 13.20 -9.56
CA GLU A 174 23.73 11.90 -8.87
C GLU A 174 22.45 11.07 -9.07
N ALA A 175 21.66 11.38 -10.08
CA ALA A 175 20.40 10.68 -10.36
C ALA A 175 20.59 9.16 -10.50
N ALA A 176 21.68 8.71 -11.11
CA ALA A 176 22.00 7.29 -11.25
C ALA A 176 22.20 6.60 -9.89
N THR A 177 22.88 7.26 -8.95
CA THR A 177 23.07 6.77 -7.57
C THR A 177 21.72 6.68 -6.86
N ALA A 178 20.91 7.73 -6.94
CA ALA A 178 19.58 7.76 -6.31
C ALA A 178 18.67 6.64 -6.85
N GLN A 179 18.68 6.39 -8.16
CA GLN A 179 17.91 5.30 -8.78
C GLN A 179 18.42 3.92 -8.37
N THR A 180 19.72 3.73 -8.28
CA THR A 180 20.33 2.47 -7.82
C THR A 180 19.90 2.16 -6.39
N LEU A 181 19.98 3.13 -5.47
CA LEU A 181 19.56 2.95 -4.09
C LEU A 181 18.05 2.65 -3.96
N LEU A 182 17.23 3.26 -4.81
CA LEU A 182 15.80 2.95 -4.87
C LEU A 182 15.56 1.52 -5.36
N SER A 183 16.23 1.09 -6.43
CA SER A 183 16.12 -0.27 -6.97
C SER A 183 16.60 -1.32 -5.98
N ASP A 184 17.67 -1.03 -5.25
CA ASP A 184 18.22 -1.87 -4.19
C ASP A 184 17.38 -1.90 -2.91
N ARG A 185 16.25 -1.19 -2.89
CA ARG A 185 15.34 -1.09 -1.73
C ARG A 185 16.03 -0.50 -0.48
N LYS A 186 17.06 0.34 -0.66
CA LYS A 186 17.83 0.98 0.42
C LYS A 186 17.24 2.32 0.89
N THR A 187 16.17 2.79 0.25
CA THR A 187 15.51 4.07 0.57
C THR A 187 14.26 3.89 1.43
N THR A 188 13.83 4.96 2.09
CA THR A 188 12.54 5.11 2.77
C THR A 188 11.92 6.44 2.35
N GLY A 189 10.59 6.58 2.45
CA GLY A 189 9.89 7.82 2.11
C GLY A 189 10.14 8.27 0.66
N SER A 190 10.21 9.57 0.46
CA SER A 190 10.43 10.18 -0.87
C SER A 190 11.87 10.62 -1.05
N THR A 191 12.42 10.34 -2.23
CA THR A 191 13.72 10.84 -2.70
C THR A 191 13.50 11.96 -3.71
N ILE A 192 14.19 13.07 -3.58
CA ILE A 192 14.17 14.14 -4.57
C ILE A 192 15.57 14.39 -5.17
N LEU A 193 15.59 14.84 -6.42
CA LEU A 193 16.77 15.35 -7.11
C LEU A 193 16.69 16.87 -7.07
N VAL A 194 17.81 17.50 -6.74
CA VAL A 194 17.92 18.97 -6.65
C VAL A 194 18.84 19.42 -7.79
N PRO A 195 18.43 20.40 -8.61
CA PRO A 195 19.27 20.98 -9.67
C PRO A 195 20.57 21.57 -9.17
#